data_812ce1c8ed4b3c82839ac4f332a2e3eb
#
_entry.id   812ce1c8ed4b3c82839ac4f332a2e3eb
#
_cell.length_a   1.000
_cell.length_b   1.000
_cell.length_c   1.000
_cell.angle_alpha   90.00
_cell.angle_beta   90.00
_cell.angle_gamma   90.00
#
_symmetry.space_group_name_H-M   'P 1'
#
loop_
_entity.id
_entity.type
_entity.pdbx_description
1 polymer ?
#
loop_
_entity_poly.entity_id
_entity_poly.type
_entity_poly.pdbx_seq_one_letter_code
_entity_poly.pdbx_strand_id
1 'polypeptide(L)'
;MAKTARRTHRPLNAPSSLSEPVDLGHLSDLVGYALRQAQLAVFRDFLRAFSRFNIRPVQYGILTVIERNPGLKQQDVCLAIGIRRANFVTLLDDLEHRGLARRGPSAHDQRARALYLTETGKALMRELWKVNKAHEKRIAAGLSQEKRRLLIQTLNQIKKSADGSDG
;
A
#
# COMPACT_ATOMS: atom_id res chain seq x y z
N MET A 1 -24.19 42.57 5.27
CA MET A 1 -24.53 41.13 5.44
C MET A 1 -23.93 40.35 4.28
N ALA A 2 -22.77 39.71 4.51
CA ALA A 2 -22.05 38.97 3.48
C ALA A 2 -22.54 37.52 3.47
N LYS A 3 -23.16 37.07 2.37
CA LYS A 3 -23.54 35.67 2.16
C LYS A 3 -22.26 34.86 1.84
N THR A 4 -21.79 34.09 2.81
CA THR A 4 -20.71 33.11 2.62
C THR A 4 -21.22 31.98 1.72
N ALA A 5 -20.77 31.95 0.47
CA ALA A 5 -21.07 30.85 -0.45
C ALA A 5 -20.41 29.56 0.06
N ARG A 6 -21.20 28.60 0.54
CA ARG A 6 -20.76 27.24 0.85
C ARG A 6 -20.30 26.58 -0.46
N ARG A 7 -18.99 26.36 -0.59
CA ARG A 7 -18.41 25.51 -1.62
C ARG A 7 -18.84 24.07 -1.35
N THR A 8 -19.81 23.57 -2.10
CA THR A 8 -20.18 22.14 -2.07
C THR A 8 -19.06 21.35 -2.73
N HIS A 9 -18.21 20.70 -1.94
CA HIS A 9 -17.28 19.72 -2.44
C HIS A 9 -18.06 18.47 -2.87
N ARG A 10 -18.18 18.25 -4.17
CA ARG A 10 -18.74 17.02 -4.74
C ARG A 10 -17.77 15.87 -4.42
N PRO A 11 -18.15 14.81 -3.69
CA PRO A 11 -17.29 13.67 -3.42
C PRO A 11 -16.98 12.94 -4.73
N LEU A 12 -15.71 12.73 -5.02
CA LEU A 12 -15.17 12.12 -6.25
C LEU A 12 -15.56 10.64 -6.45
N ASN A 13 -16.31 10.02 -5.53
CA ASN A 13 -16.62 8.59 -5.54
C ASN A 13 -17.99 8.22 -4.93
N ALA A 14 -19.03 8.98 -5.23
CA ALA A 14 -20.37 8.46 -4.99
C ALA A 14 -20.60 7.25 -5.93
N PRO A 15 -21.09 6.09 -5.43
CA PRO A 15 -21.52 5.00 -6.30
C PRO A 15 -22.55 5.56 -7.27
N SER A 16 -22.43 5.20 -8.56
CA SER A 16 -23.27 5.69 -9.67
C SER A 16 -24.77 5.34 -9.57
N SER A 17 -25.22 4.84 -8.41
CA SER A 17 -26.61 4.45 -8.11
C SER A 17 -27.34 5.37 -7.12
N LEU A 18 -26.69 6.42 -6.60
CA LEU A 18 -27.39 7.38 -5.74
C LEU A 18 -28.01 8.47 -6.62
N SER A 19 -29.35 8.61 -6.54
CA SER A 19 -30.11 9.62 -7.26
C SER A 19 -29.82 11.07 -6.80
N GLU A 20 -29.32 11.21 -5.55
CA GLU A 20 -28.90 12.48 -4.96
C GLU A 20 -27.59 12.32 -4.17
N PRO A 21 -26.75 13.38 -4.09
CA PRO A 21 -25.53 13.34 -3.30
C PRO A 21 -25.88 13.24 -1.80
N VAL A 22 -25.33 12.24 -1.13
CA VAL A 22 -25.47 12.10 0.33
C VAL A 22 -24.70 13.21 1.03
N ASP A 23 -25.35 13.90 1.96
CA ASP A 23 -24.68 14.87 2.83
C ASP A 23 -23.77 14.11 3.82
N LEU A 24 -22.48 14.35 3.75
CA LEU A 24 -21.49 13.72 4.61
C LEU A 24 -21.26 14.51 5.92
N GLY A 25 -21.90 15.67 6.08
CA GLY A 25 -21.72 16.53 7.22
C GLY A 25 -20.24 16.86 7.44
N HIS A 26 -19.77 16.74 8.69
CA HIS A 26 -18.37 17.02 9.06
C HIS A 26 -17.35 15.96 8.62
N LEU A 27 -17.78 14.81 8.10
CA LEU A 27 -16.85 13.76 7.65
C LEU A 27 -15.91 14.26 6.55
N SER A 28 -16.39 15.16 5.68
CA SER A 28 -15.58 15.71 4.58
C SER A 28 -14.35 16.49 5.06
N ASP A 29 -14.38 17.00 6.29
CA ASP A 29 -13.32 17.82 6.88
C ASP A 29 -12.32 17.00 7.69
N LEU A 30 -12.59 15.71 7.88
CA LEU A 30 -11.73 14.84 8.67
C LEU A 30 -10.56 14.26 7.87
N VAL A 31 -9.34 14.42 8.39
CA VAL A 31 -8.11 13.86 7.81
C VAL A 31 -8.22 12.33 7.63
N GLY A 32 -8.73 11.62 8.64
CA GLY A 32 -8.91 10.16 8.58
C GLY A 32 -9.86 9.73 7.46
N TYR A 33 -10.93 10.48 7.22
CA TYR A 33 -11.85 10.21 6.12
C TYR A 33 -11.19 10.47 4.75
N ALA A 34 -10.47 11.57 4.60
CA ALA A 34 -9.74 11.88 3.38
C ALA A 34 -8.69 10.81 3.05
N LEU A 35 -7.92 10.36 4.05
CA LEU A 35 -6.96 9.24 3.91
C LEU A 35 -7.64 7.95 3.47
N ARG A 36 -8.77 7.58 4.10
CA ARG A 36 -9.54 6.40 3.73
C ARG A 36 -10.01 6.46 2.27
N GLN A 37 -10.56 7.58 1.84
CA GLN A 37 -11.04 7.75 0.46
C GLN A 37 -9.90 7.68 -0.56
N ALA A 38 -8.77 8.33 -0.25
CA ALA A 38 -7.57 8.24 -1.08
C ALA A 38 -7.04 6.81 -1.17
N GLN A 39 -6.95 6.09 -0.04
CA GLN A 39 -6.51 4.69 0.01
C GLN A 39 -7.41 3.78 -0.84
N LEU A 40 -8.73 3.92 -0.73
CA LEU A 40 -9.68 3.14 -1.54
C LEU A 40 -9.49 3.39 -3.04
N ALA A 41 -9.26 4.65 -3.45
CA ALA A 41 -9.01 5.01 -4.84
C ALA A 41 -7.69 4.43 -5.36
N VAL A 42 -6.61 4.56 -4.59
CA VAL A 42 -5.28 4.01 -4.90
C VAL A 42 -5.35 2.49 -5.02
N PHE A 43 -6.03 1.81 -4.10
CA PHE A 43 -6.18 0.35 -4.15
C PHE A 43 -6.97 -0.14 -5.36
N ARG A 44 -8.05 0.55 -5.74
CA ARG A 44 -8.80 0.21 -6.97
C ARG A 44 -7.91 0.32 -8.22
N ASP A 45 -7.12 1.38 -8.34
CA ASP A 45 -6.20 1.52 -9.48
C ASP A 45 -5.10 0.47 -9.45
N PHE A 46 -4.54 0.16 -8.26
CA PHE A 46 -3.56 -0.91 -8.10
C PHE A 46 -4.14 -2.26 -8.55
N LEU A 47 -5.28 -2.68 -8.00
CA LEU A 47 -5.90 -3.96 -8.32
C LEU A 47 -6.18 -4.10 -9.83
N ARG A 48 -6.64 -3.04 -10.48
CA ARG A 48 -6.83 -3.00 -11.93
C ARG A 48 -5.51 -3.15 -12.68
N ALA A 49 -4.47 -2.40 -12.28
CA ALA A 49 -3.16 -2.44 -12.95
C ALA A 49 -2.45 -3.79 -12.80
N PHE A 50 -2.59 -4.43 -11.63
CA PHE A 50 -1.91 -5.68 -11.29
C PHE A 50 -2.77 -6.94 -11.54
N SER A 51 -3.98 -6.80 -12.08
CA SER A 51 -4.97 -7.89 -12.24
C SER A 51 -4.39 -9.11 -12.94
N ARG A 52 -3.65 -8.93 -14.04
CA ARG A 52 -3.04 -10.03 -14.82
C ARG A 52 -1.99 -10.84 -14.07
N PHE A 53 -1.42 -10.28 -13.00
CA PHE A 53 -0.40 -10.95 -12.19
C PHE A 53 -0.98 -11.63 -10.95
N ASN A 54 -2.24 -11.36 -10.63
CA ASN A 54 -2.89 -11.82 -9.40
C ASN A 54 -2.05 -11.48 -8.15
N ILE A 55 -1.57 -10.23 -8.08
CA ILE A 55 -0.78 -9.70 -6.96
C ILE A 55 -1.56 -8.58 -6.26
N ARG A 56 -1.74 -8.74 -4.96
CA ARG A 56 -2.36 -7.72 -4.09
C ARG A 56 -1.32 -6.71 -3.59
N PRO A 57 -1.73 -5.48 -3.19
CA PRO A 57 -0.79 -4.46 -2.68
C PRO A 57 0.16 -4.97 -1.60
N VAL A 58 -0.35 -5.69 -0.61
CA VAL A 58 0.46 -6.24 0.49
C VAL A 58 1.47 -7.29 0.00
N GLN A 59 1.10 -8.13 -0.98
CA GLN A 59 2.01 -9.13 -1.56
C GLN A 59 3.12 -8.46 -2.36
N TYR A 60 2.81 -7.40 -3.11
CA TYR A 60 3.81 -6.58 -3.78
C TYR A 60 4.80 -5.99 -2.78
N GLY A 61 4.30 -5.46 -1.64
CA GLY A 61 5.13 -4.96 -0.55
C GLY A 61 6.05 -6.04 0.02
N ILE A 62 5.52 -7.23 0.32
CA ILE A 62 6.30 -8.38 0.82
C ILE A 62 7.43 -8.73 -0.15
N LEU A 63 7.11 -8.95 -1.44
CA LEU A 63 8.09 -9.30 -2.46
C LEU A 63 9.15 -8.21 -2.63
N THR A 64 8.76 -6.92 -2.59
CA THR A 64 9.69 -5.80 -2.67
C THR A 64 10.67 -5.77 -1.50
N VAL A 65 10.19 -5.98 -0.27
CA VAL A 65 11.05 -6.01 0.93
C VAL A 65 12.02 -7.19 0.86
N ILE A 66 11.56 -8.38 0.46
CA ILE A 66 12.42 -9.57 0.31
C ILE A 66 13.45 -9.37 -0.80
N GLU A 67 13.07 -8.77 -1.94
CA GLU A 67 13.99 -8.48 -3.05
C GLU A 67 15.13 -7.57 -2.62
N ARG A 68 14.82 -6.54 -1.85
CA ARG A 68 15.80 -5.55 -1.39
C ARG A 68 16.66 -6.02 -0.22
N ASN A 69 16.21 -7.05 0.49
CA ASN A 69 16.84 -7.56 1.70
C ASN A 69 16.82 -9.10 1.70
N PRO A 70 17.57 -9.77 0.81
CA PRO A 70 17.64 -11.22 0.78
C PRO A 70 18.16 -11.78 2.12
N GLY A 71 17.48 -12.77 2.67
CA GLY A 71 17.89 -13.35 3.95
C GLY A 71 17.23 -12.73 5.18
N LEU A 72 16.28 -11.79 5.01
CA LEU A 72 15.56 -11.16 6.11
C LEU A 72 14.65 -12.18 6.84
N LYS A 73 14.51 -12.03 8.16
CA LYS A 73 13.60 -12.86 8.96
C LYS A 73 12.15 -12.44 8.72
N GLN A 74 11.22 -13.39 8.87
CA GLN A 74 9.78 -13.11 8.71
C GLN A 74 9.29 -11.97 9.60
N GLN A 75 9.77 -11.91 10.84
CA GLN A 75 9.40 -10.86 11.78
C GLN A 75 9.76 -9.47 11.27
N ASP A 76 10.94 -9.33 10.68
CA ASP A 76 11.43 -8.03 10.20
C ASP A 76 10.61 -7.55 8.99
N VAL A 77 10.20 -8.50 8.12
CA VAL A 77 9.28 -8.17 7.00
C VAL A 77 7.90 -7.74 7.53
N CYS A 78 7.36 -8.42 8.55
CA CYS A 78 6.10 -8.04 9.18
C CYS A 78 6.15 -6.60 9.73
N LEU A 79 7.23 -6.28 10.45
CA LEU A 79 7.44 -4.94 11.02
C LEU A 79 7.59 -3.90 9.93
N ALA A 80 8.39 -4.17 8.90
CA ALA A 80 8.62 -3.22 7.80
C ALA A 80 7.33 -2.86 7.03
N ILE A 81 6.41 -3.83 6.89
CA ILE A 81 5.16 -3.64 6.14
C ILE A 81 3.99 -3.23 7.04
N GLY A 82 4.13 -3.38 8.36
CA GLY A 82 3.07 -3.05 9.32
C GLY A 82 1.92 -4.07 9.30
N ILE A 83 2.20 -5.38 9.15
CA ILE A 83 1.16 -6.42 9.14
C ILE A 83 1.36 -7.41 10.30
N ARG A 84 0.24 -7.95 10.78
CA ARG A 84 0.26 -8.98 11.84
C ARG A 84 0.85 -10.28 11.30
N ARG A 85 1.63 -10.98 12.15
CA ARG A 85 2.32 -12.22 11.80
C ARG A 85 1.38 -13.31 11.24
N ALA A 86 0.19 -13.47 11.80
CA ALA A 86 -0.78 -14.45 11.31
C ALA A 86 -1.17 -14.20 9.84
N ASN A 87 -1.46 -12.94 9.48
CA ASN A 87 -1.78 -12.56 8.10
C ASN A 87 -0.58 -12.75 7.18
N PHE A 88 0.64 -12.46 7.68
CA PHE A 88 1.86 -12.63 6.91
C PHE A 88 2.11 -14.08 6.53
N VAL A 89 1.91 -15.03 7.46
CA VAL A 89 2.12 -16.47 7.19
C VAL A 89 1.24 -16.91 6.02
N THR A 90 -0.05 -16.60 6.03
CA THR A 90 -0.97 -16.96 4.95
C THR A 90 -0.55 -16.35 3.60
N LEU A 91 -0.11 -15.09 3.61
CA LEU A 91 0.35 -14.42 2.40
C LEU A 91 1.66 -15.00 1.86
N LEU A 92 2.57 -15.35 2.76
CA LEU A 92 3.85 -15.97 2.39
C LEU A 92 3.64 -17.37 1.85
N ASP A 93 2.76 -18.17 2.46
CA ASP A 93 2.45 -19.53 2.01
C ASP A 93 1.86 -19.51 0.59
N ASP A 94 1.00 -18.53 0.27
CA ASP A 94 0.51 -18.32 -1.11
C ASP A 94 1.67 -17.98 -2.06
N LEU A 95 2.56 -17.08 -1.67
CA LEU A 95 3.72 -16.71 -2.51
C LEU A 95 4.69 -17.87 -2.71
N GLU A 96 4.90 -18.72 -1.69
CA GLU A 96 5.71 -19.93 -1.82
C GLU A 96 5.04 -20.98 -2.70
N HIS A 97 3.74 -21.20 -2.52
CA HIS A 97 2.98 -22.14 -3.37
C HIS A 97 3.04 -21.75 -4.85
N ARG A 98 3.05 -20.46 -5.11
CA ARG A 98 3.22 -19.90 -6.47
C ARG A 98 4.67 -19.88 -6.96
N GLY A 99 5.61 -20.37 -6.16
CA GLY A 99 7.02 -20.41 -6.49
C GLY A 99 7.69 -19.04 -6.63
N LEU A 100 7.17 -18.00 -5.95
CA LEU A 100 7.67 -16.62 -6.04
C LEU A 100 8.67 -16.28 -4.94
N ALA A 101 8.45 -16.84 -3.75
CA ALA A 101 9.34 -16.71 -2.60
C ALA A 101 9.68 -18.09 -2.04
N ARG A 102 10.67 -18.16 -1.18
CA ARG A 102 11.03 -19.39 -0.46
C ARG A 102 11.62 -19.07 0.91
N ARG A 103 11.42 -19.96 1.84
CA ARG A 103 12.18 -20.00 3.10
C ARG A 103 13.50 -20.72 2.89
N GLY A 104 14.55 -20.30 3.58
CA GLY A 104 15.86 -20.93 3.52
C GLY A 104 16.67 -20.66 4.78
N PRO A 105 17.86 -21.23 4.92
CA PRO A 105 18.76 -20.92 6.04
C PRO A 105 19.16 -19.44 5.99
N SER A 106 19.33 -18.83 7.16
CA SER A 106 19.92 -17.49 7.25
C SER A 106 21.44 -17.60 7.11
N ALA A 107 22.07 -16.62 6.46
CA ALA A 107 23.53 -16.55 6.37
C ALA A 107 24.22 -16.39 7.75
N HIS A 108 23.47 -15.86 8.74
CA HIS A 108 24.01 -15.60 10.08
C HIS A 108 23.52 -16.58 11.16
N ASP A 109 22.48 -17.37 10.87
CA ASP A 109 21.93 -18.35 11.81
C ASP A 109 21.21 -19.46 11.03
N GLN A 110 21.82 -20.61 10.95
CA GLN A 110 21.27 -21.77 10.24
C GLN A 110 19.93 -22.27 10.81
N ARG A 111 19.61 -21.95 12.08
CA ARG A 111 18.33 -22.28 12.71
C ARG A 111 17.24 -21.29 12.40
N ALA A 112 17.58 -20.08 11.95
CA ALA A 112 16.63 -19.06 11.61
C ALA A 112 16.16 -19.20 10.15
N ARG A 113 14.84 -19.20 9.96
CA ARG A 113 14.24 -19.20 8.62
C ARG A 113 14.27 -17.80 8.02
N ALA A 114 15.06 -17.65 6.99
CA ALA A 114 15.21 -16.43 6.20
C ALA A 114 14.38 -16.50 4.91
N LEU A 115 14.06 -15.36 4.34
CA LEU A 115 13.23 -15.23 3.14
C LEU A 115 14.07 -14.81 1.93
N TYR A 116 13.74 -15.40 0.80
CA TYR A 116 14.39 -15.15 -0.48
C TYR A 116 13.35 -15.15 -1.60
N LEU A 117 13.57 -14.34 -2.64
CA LEU A 117 12.88 -14.55 -3.90
C LEU A 117 13.47 -15.74 -4.65
N THR A 118 12.63 -16.47 -5.36
CA THR A 118 13.05 -17.43 -6.38
C THR A 118 13.44 -16.69 -7.66
N GLU A 119 14.01 -17.40 -8.65
CA GLU A 119 14.27 -16.79 -9.96
C GLU A 119 12.96 -16.38 -10.65
N THR A 120 11.89 -17.16 -10.50
CA THR A 120 10.54 -16.81 -10.96
C THR A 120 10.04 -15.54 -10.29
N GLY A 121 10.23 -15.43 -8.94
CA GLY A 121 9.87 -14.23 -8.18
C GLY A 121 10.63 -12.99 -8.66
N LYS A 122 11.93 -13.10 -8.89
CA LYS A 122 12.75 -12.00 -9.44
C LYS A 122 12.30 -11.58 -10.85
N ALA A 123 11.99 -12.55 -11.69
CA ALA A 123 11.47 -12.29 -13.04
C ALA A 123 10.13 -11.54 -12.97
N LEU A 124 9.21 -11.99 -12.12
CA LEU A 124 7.95 -11.32 -11.88
C LEU A 124 8.16 -9.88 -11.36
N MET A 125 9.06 -9.66 -10.39
CA MET A 125 9.30 -8.32 -9.83
C MET A 125 9.76 -7.32 -10.88
N ARG A 126 10.56 -7.73 -11.87
CA ARG A 126 10.93 -6.85 -12.99
C ARG A 126 9.73 -6.34 -13.78
N GLU A 127 8.73 -7.19 -14.00
CA GLU A 127 7.48 -6.77 -14.69
C GLU A 127 6.58 -5.94 -13.77
N LEU A 128 6.42 -6.33 -12.51
CA LEU A 128 5.63 -5.59 -11.52
C LEU A 128 6.19 -4.19 -11.31
N TRP A 129 7.50 -4.02 -11.36
CA TRP A 129 8.14 -2.70 -11.27
C TRP A 129 7.70 -1.75 -12.38
N LYS A 130 7.62 -2.23 -13.63
CA LYS A 130 7.14 -1.43 -14.77
C LYS A 130 5.68 -0.99 -14.55
N VAL A 131 4.85 -1.92 -14.11
CA VAL A 131 3.42 -1.66 -13.82
C VAL A 131 3.27 -0.69 -12.66
N ASN A 132 4.07 -0.86 -11.59
CA ASN A 132 4.05 0.04 -10.44
C ASN A 132 4.45 1.47 -10.83
N LYS A 133 5.48 1.63 -11.66
CA LYS A 133 5.86 2.98 -12.17
C LYS A 133 4.70 3.67 -12.90
N ALA A 134 3.96 2.93 -13.72
CA ALA A 134 2.80 3.45 -14.43
C ALA A 134 1.64 3.76 -13.47
N HIS A 135 1.39 2.92 -12.48
CA HIS A 135 0.43 3.15 -11.40
C HIS A 135 0.76 4.42 -10.63
N GLU A 136 2.00 4.54 -10.12
CA GLU A 136 2.48 5.72 -9.38
C GLU A 136 2.34 7.01 -10.19
N LYS A 137 2.66 6.97 -11.50
CA LYS A 137 2.48 8.12 -12.39
C LYS A 137 1.00 8.54 -12.48
N ARG A 138 0.07 7.58 -12.53
CA ARG A 138 -1.38 7.88 -12.61
C ARG A 138 -1.92 8.50 -11.32
N ILE A 139 -1.63 7.87 -10.18
CA ILE A 139 -2.16 8.35 -8.90
C ILE A 139 -1.56 9.69 -8.47
N ALA A 140 -0.36 10.02 -8.94
CA ALA A 140 0.33 11.27 -8.67
C ALA A 140 0.22 12.30 -9.82
N ALA A 141 -0.61 12.08 -10.85
CA ALA A 141 -0.63 12.88 -12.07
C ALA A 141 -0.91 14.39 -11.85
N GLY A 142 -1.65 14.74 -10.78
CA GLY A 142 -1.94 16.14 -10.42
C GLY A 142 -0.94 16.77 -9.45
N LEU A 143 0.15 16.07 -9.09
CA LEU A 143 1.10 16.52 -8.08
C LEU A 143 2.44 16.87 -8.71
N SER A 144 2.94 18.11 -8.44
CA SER A 144 4.34 18.43 -8.69
C SER A 144 5.27 17.56 -7.81
N GLN A 145 6.56 17.47 -8.16
CA GLN A 145 7.52 16.73 -7.34
C GLN A 145 7.56 17.24 -5.89
N GLU A 146 7.47 18.53 -5.70
CA GLU A 146 7.44 19.15 -4.38
C GLU A 146 6.19 18.74 -3.58
N LYS A 147 5.00 18.86 -4.19
CA LYS A 147 3.74 18.43 -3.57
C LYS A 147 3.74 16.94 -3.23
N ARG A 148 4.30 16.08 -4.11
CA ARG A 148 4.46 14.66 -3.85
C ARG A 148 5.35 14.39 -2.63
N ARG A 149 6.51 15.07 -2.56
CA ARG A 149 7.43 14.96 -1.41
C ARG A 149 6.75 15.40 -0.11
N LEU A 150 6.10 16.55 -0.13
CA LEU A 150 5.37 17.08 1.03
C LEU A 150 4.27 16.13 1.48
N LEU A 151 3.48 15.59 0.55
CA LEU A 151 2.44 14.61 0.86
C LEU A 151 3.00 13.39 1.58
N ILE A 152 4.09 12.79 1.07
CA ILE A 152 4.75 11.63 1.69
C ILE A 152 5.25 11.98 3.10
N GLN A 153 5.86 13.15 3.28
CA GLN A 153 6.31 13.62 4.58
C GLN A 153 5.14 13.78 5.57
N THR A 154 4.06 14.42 5.14
CA THR A 154 2.85 14.62 5.96
C THR A 154 2.21 13.28 6.36
N LEU A 155 2.09 12.33 5.44
CA LEU A 155 1.58 10.99 5.73
C LEU A 155 2.46 10.24 6.75
N ASN A 156 3.79 10.35 6.63
CA ASN A 156 4.71 9.77 7.60
C ASN A 156 4.62 10.45 8.98
N GLN A 157 4.36 11.75 9.02
CA GLN A 157 4.13 12.48 10.27
C GLN A 157 2.84 12.03 10.95
N ILE A 158 1.73 11.89 10.20
CA ILE A 158 0.47 11.37 10.71
C ILE A 158 0.67 9.97 11.30
N LYS A 159 1.39 9.08 10.57
CA LYS A 159 1.71 7.75 11.06
C LYS A 159 2.43 7.80 12.41
N LYS A 160 3.50 8.59 12.51
CA LYS A 160 4.26 8.74 13.77
C LYS A 160 3.41 9.25 14.93
N SER A 161 2.53 10.23 14.67
CA SER A 161 1.64 10.77 15.68
C SER A 161 0.62 9.75 16.18
N ALA A 162 0.09 8.93 15.27
CA ALA A 162 -0.86 7.86 15.62
C ALA A 162 -0.17 6.71 16.38
N ASP A 163 1.02 6.28 15.94
CA ASP A 163 1.78 5.21 16.60
C ASP A 163 2.36 5.65 17.97
N GLY A 164 2.59 6.95 18.20
CA GLY A 164 3.14 7.50 19.45
C GLY A 164 2.08 7.85 20.51
N SER A 165 0.79 7.68 20.21
CA SER A 165 -0.31 7.99 21.13
C SER A 165 -0.68 6.84 22.07
N ASP A 166 -0.02 5.69 21.98
CA ASP A 166 -0.22 4.48 22.81
C ASP A 166 0.80 4.39 23.97
N GLY A 167 1.29 5.54 24.46
CA GLY A 167 2.20 5.65 25.60
C GLY A 167 1.53 6.18 26.87
#